data_98c2461f9dc0215a918ae506a6c8d281
#
_entry.id   98c2461f9dc0215a918ae506a6c8d281
#
_cell.length_a   1.000
_cell.length_b   1.000
_cell.length_c   1.000
_cell.angle_alpha   90.00
_cell.angle_beta   90.00
_cell.angle_gamma   90.00
#
_symmetry.space_group_name_H-M   'P 1'
#
loop_
_entity.id
_entity.type
_entity.pdbx_description
1 polymer ?
#
loop_
_entity_poly.entity_id
_entity_poly.type
_entity_poly.pdbx_seq_one_letter_code
_entity_poly.pdbx_strand_id
1 'polypeptide(L)'
;MTTTITLAGFLSRDPEVRVTPKGAKITSLSIPSNHKWGENQETTWWRASFWGDKHEKIMPYLKKGSCVIVTGSLTRPPNTYVKDGVTQVSALEISADMIQFAPGKKDEGQQEQ
;
A
#
# COMPACT_ATOMS: atom_id res chain seq x y z
N MET A 1 -11.04 3.46 -20.02
CA MET A 1 -10.74 2.18 -19.38
C MET A 1 -10.20 2.40 -17.99
N THR A 2 -10.51 1.51 -17.10
CA THR A 2 -10.07 1.63 -15.72
C THR A 2 -9.32 0.40 -15.28
N THR A 3 -8.45 0.59 -14.31
CA THR A 3 -7.69 -0.50 -13.73
C THR A 3 -8.12 -0.67 -12.28
N THR A 4 -8.42 -1.89 -11.90
CA THR A 4 -8.77 -2.18 -10.52
C THR A 4 -7.70 -3.08 -9.93
N ILE A 5 -7.20 -2.70 -8.77
CA ILE A 5 -6.14 -3.44 -8.10
C ILE A 5 -6.58 -3.74 -6.68
N THR A 6 -6.40 -4.97 -6.27
CA THR A 6 -6.67 -5.37 -4.90
C THR A 6 -5.37 -5.81 -4.25
N LEU A 7 -5.04 -5.17 -3.14
CA LEU A 7 -3.83 -5.49 -2.39
C LEU A 7 -4.21 -6.06 -1.05
N ALA A 8 -3.57 -7.15 -0.68
CA ALA A 8 -3.73 -7.71 0.65
C ALA A 8 -2.36 -7.83 1.27
N GLY A 9 -2.18 -7.30 2.46
CA GLY A 9 -0.88 -7.38 3.09
C GLY A 9 -0.83 -6.64 4.41
N PHE A 10 0.38 -6.52 4.94
CA PHE A 10 0.61 -5.88 6.21
C PHE A 10 1.21 -4.50 6.00
N LEU A 11 0.78 -3.55 6.81
CA LEU A 11 1.36 -2.22 6.74
C LEU A 11 2.80 -2.27 7.22
N SER A 12 3.70 -1.67 6.44
CA SER A 12 5.12 -1.64 6.82
C SER A 12 5.41 -0.53 7.80
N ARG A 13 4.50 0.43 7.95
CA ARG A 13 4.63 1.53 8.89
C ARG A 13 3.24 2.06 9.21
N ASP A 14 3.19 2.95 10.21
CA ASP A 14 1.92 3.58 10.55
C ASP A 14 1.42 4.41 9.37
N PRO A 15 0.10 4.57 9.25
CA PRO A 15 -0.44 5.43 8.20
C PRO A 15 0.08 6.85 8.32
N GLU A 16 0.31 7.47 7.18
CA GLU A 16 0.83 8.82 7.12
C GLU A 16 -0.24 9.75 6.58
N VAL A 17 -0.50 10.83 7.30
CA VAL A 17 -1.52 11.79 6.91
C VAL A 17 -0.85 13.08 6.45
N ARG A 18 -1.28 13.58 5.30
CA ARG A 18 -0.78 14.85 4.77
C ARG A 18 -1.96 15.71 4.38
N VAL A 19 -1.73 17.00 4.41
CA VAL A 19 -2.73 17.98 3.96
C VAL A 19 -2.13 18.74 2.80
N THR A 20 -2.86 18.77 1.69
CA THR A 20 -2.38 19.49 0.51
C THR A 20 -2.51 20.99 0.72
N PRO A 21 -1.84 21.81 -0.12
CA PRO A 21 -1.99 23.26 -0.01
C PRO A 21 -3.43 23.73 -0.17
N LYS A 22 -4.25 22.92 -0.84
CA LYS A 22 -5.66 23.27 -1.01
C LYS A 22 -6.54 22.80 0.15
N GLY A 23 -5.94 22.20 1.17
CA GLY A 23 -6.68 21.75 2.33
C GLY A 23 -7.20 20.33 2.25
N ALA A 24 -6.89 19.59 1.20
CA ALA A 24 -7.34 18.22 1.06
C ALA A 24 -6.47 17.30 1.93
N LYS A 25 -7.13 16.37 2.59
CA LYS A 25 -6.45 15.43 3.47
C LYS A 25 -6.17 14.14 2.69
N ILE A 26 -4.93 13.66 2.79
CA ILE A 26 -4.54 12.42 2.12
C ILE A 26 -3.90 11.52 3.16
N THR A 27 -4.41 10.30 3.25
CA THR A 27 -3.83 9.28 4.13
C THR A 27 -3.16 8.23 3.26
N SER A 28 -1.89 7.97 3.51
CA SER A 28 -1.11 7.03 2.72
C SER A 28 -0.74 5.81 3.53
N LEU A 29 -0.89 4.65 2.91
CA LEU A 29 -0.51 3.37 3.50
C LEU A 29 0.59 2.76 2.64
N SER A 30 1.60 2.20 3.30
CA SER A 30 2.71 1.57 2.60
C SER A 30 2.60 0.06 2.77
N ILE A 31 2.42 -0.65 1.67
CA ILE A 31 2.19 -2.09 1.67
C ILE A 31 3.20 -2.76 0.75
N PRO A 32 4.10 -3.59 1.29
CA PRO A 32 5.01 -4.35 0.45
C PRO A 32 4.35 -5.65 -0.03
N SER A 33 4.63 -6.01 -1.26
CA SER A 33 4.14 -7.25 -1.85
C SER A 33 5.35 -8.07 -2.23
N ASN A 34 5.49 -9.25 -1.64
CA ASN A 34 6.64 -10.10 -1.88
C ASN A 34 6.31 -11.15 -2.92
N HIS A 35 7.21 -11.31 -3.87
CA HIS A 35 7.08 -12.31 -4.92
C HIS A 35 8.26 -13.23 -4.86
N LYS A 36 8.00 -14.51 -4.94
CA LYS A 36 9.07 -15.49 -4.86
C LYS A 36 8.99 -16.45 -6.03
N TRP A 37 10.11 -16.59 -6.74
CA TRP A 37 10.23 -17.52 -7.83
C TRP A 37 11.42 -18.44 -7.55
N GLY A 38 11.16 -19.69 -7.22
CA GLY A 38 12.26 -20.57 -6.89
C GLY A 38 13.09 -19.98 -5.76
N GLU A 39 14.34 -19.63 -6.04
CA GLU A 39 15.22 -19.06 -5.04
C GLU A 39 15.24 -17.53 -5.07
N ASN A 40 14.57 -16.94 -6.06
CA ASN A 40 14.56 -15.49 -6.20
C ASN A 40 13.37 -14.91 -5.46
N GLN A 41 13.59 -13.74 -4.88
CA GLN A 41 12.53 -13.04 -4.18
C GLN A 41 12.65 -11.56 -4.46
N GLU A 42 11.51 -10.94 -4.77
CA GLU A 42 11.46 -9.51 -5.02
C GLU A 42 10.31 -8.90 -4.26
N THR A 43 10.46 -7.65 -3.88
CA THR A 43 9.44 -6.92 -3.17
C THR A 43 8.98 -5.75 -4.02
N THR A 44 7.67 -5.66 -4.22
CA THR A 44 7.07 -4.52 -4.88
C THR A 44 6.41 -3.66 -3.82
N TRP A 45 6.73 -2.38 -3.81
CA TRP A 45 6.20 -1.46 -2.82
C TRP A 45 4.99 -0.75 -3.40
N TRP A 46 3.92 -0.71 -2.61
CA TRP A 46 2.67 -0.07 -3.00
C TRP A 46 2.34 1.03 -2.03
N ARG A 47 1.86 2.12 -2.55
CA ARG A 47 1.36 3.22 -1.72
C ARG A 47 -0.09 3.41 -2.03
N ALA A 48 -0.95 3.15 -1.06
CA ALA A 48 -2.38 3.34 -1.21
C ALA A 48 -2.76 4.69 -0.60
N SER A 49 -3.37 5.54 -1.38
CA SER A 49 -3.73 6.88 -0.94
C SER A 49 -5.24 7.00 -0.84
N PHE A 50 -5.69 7.51 0.31
CA PHE A 50 -7.11 7.76 0.57
C PHE A 50 -7.31 9.26 0.67
N TRP A 51 -8.20 9.79 -0.16
CA TRP A 51 -8.46 11.22 -0.22
C TRP A 51 -9.66 11.57 0.67
N GLY A 52 -9.51 12.65 1.43
CA GLY A 52 -10.57 13.11 2.32
C GLY A 52 -10.68 12.27 3.58
N ASP A 53 -11.82 12.39 4.25
CA ASP A 53 -12.05 11.71 5.52
C ASP A 53 -13.09 10.61 5.43
N LYS A 54 -13.27 10.10 4.24
CA LYS A 54 -14.21 9.02 3.99
C LYS A 54 -13.94 7.78 4.84
N HIS A 55 -12.69 7.52 5.15
CA HIS A 55 -12.29 6.34 5.89
C HIS A 55 -11.71 6.66 7.26
N GLU A 56 -12.03 7.83 7.78
CA GLU A 56 -11.48 8.27 9.06
C GLU A 56 -11.80 7.35 10.22
N LYS A 57 -12.95 6.71 10.16
CA LYS A 57 -13.36 5.85 11.28
C LYS A 57 -12.44 4.64 11.45
N ILE A 58 -11.88 4.17 10.35
CA ILE A 58 -11.03 2.99 10.40
C ILE A 58 -9.56 3.34 10.60
N MET A 59 -9.16 4.55 10.19
CA MET A 59 -7.76 4.94 10.23
C MET A 59 -7.11 4.86 11.61
N PRO A 60 -7.77 5.26 12.70
CA PRO A 60 -7.13 5.17 14.02
C PRO A 60 -6.79 3.74 14.43
N TYR A 61 -7.40 2.76 13.83
CA TYR A 61 -7.14 1.37 14.16
C TYR A 61 -6.02 0.76 13.33
N LEU A 62 -5.53 1.50 12.36
CA LEU A 62 -4.46 1.03 11.49
C LEU A 62 -3.12 1.44 12.07
N LYS A 63 -2.19 0.50 12.05
CA LYS A 63 -0.84 0.74 12.56
C LYS A 63 0.10 -0.20 11.86
N LYS A 64 1.38 0.01 12.07
CA LYS A 64 2.39 -0.90 11.53
C LYS A 64 2.04 -2.33 11.92
N GLY A 65 2.02 -3.20 10.94
CA GLY A 65 1.71 -4.61 11.16
C GLY A 65 0.26 -4.98 10.96
N SER A 66 -0.63 -3.99 10.81
CA SER A 66 -2.04 -4.30 10.55
C SER A 66 -2.19 -4.98 9.19
N CYS A 67 -3.02 -6.00 9.13
CA CYS A 67 -3.29 -6.69 7.89
C CYS A 67 -4.55 -6.10 7.26
N VAL A 68 -4.43 -5.67 6.00
CA VAL A 68 -5.53 -4.98 5.33
C VAL A 68 -5.71 -5.50 3.92
N ILE A 69 -6.91 -5.30 3.40
CA ILE A 69 -7.21 -5.52 1.99
C ILE A 69 -7.67 -4.19 1.44
N VAL A 70 -6.95 -3.70 0.44
CA VAL A 70 -7.21 -2.40 -0.16
C VAL A 70 -7.56 -2.57 -1.63
N THR A 71 -8.60 -1.89 -2.07
CA THR A 71 -9.00 -1.92 -3.48
C THR A 71 -8.97 -0.50 -4.01
N GLY A 72 -8.40 -0.34 -5.20
CA GLY A 72 -8.33 0.96 -5.83
C GLY A 72 -7.87 0.88 -7.26
N SER A 73 -7.44 2.01 -7.78
CA SER A 73 -7.01 2.12 -9.18
C SER A 73 -5.57 2.62 -9.23
N LEU A 74 -4.83 2.13 -10.22
CA LEU A 74 -3.50 2.64 -10.46
C LEU A 74 -3.62 4.03 -11.07
N THR A 75 -3.09 5.03 -10.37
CA THR A 75 -3.26 6.42 -10.79
C THR A 75 -2.12 6.93 -11.67
N ARG A 76 -0.99 6.27 -11.63
CA ARG A 76 0.18 6.70 -12.38
C ARG A 76 0.92 5.50 -12.92
N PRO A 77 1.56 5.65 -14.09
CA PRO A 77 2.46 4.60 -14.55
C PRO A 77 3.63 4.48 -13.57
N PRO A 78 4.26 3.31 -13.52
CA PRO A 78 5.41 3.15 -12.65
C PRO A 78 6.53 4.09 -13.04
N ASN A 79 7.16 4.68 -12.03
CA ASN A 79 8.32 5.52 -12.24
C ASN A 79 9.56 4.70 -11.99
N THR A 80 10.59 4.94 -12.79
CA THR A 80 11.85 4.26 -12.59
C THR A 80 12.93 5.28 -12.30
N TYR A 81 13.96 4.83 -11.62
CA TYR A 81 15.12 5.65 -11.35
C TYR A 81 16.35 4.75 -11.38
N VAL A 82 17.52 5.37 -11.55
CA VAL A 82 18.76 4.63 -11.61
C VAL A 82 19.53 4.85 -10.31
N LYS A 83 19.91 3.75 -9.69
CA LYS A 83 20.73 3.80 -8.49
C LYS A 83 21.88 2.81 -8.65
N ASP A 84 23.09 3.31 -8.51
CA ASP A 84 24.29 2.48 -8.67
C ASP A 84 24.32 1.72 -9.99
N GLY A 85 23.83 2.37 -11.04
CA GLY A 85 23.84 1.77 -12.38
C GLY A 85 22.73 0.77 -12.62
N VAL A 86 21.83 0.58 -11.65
CA VAL A 86 20.73 -0.37 -11.78
C VAL A 86 19.42 0.38 -11.81
N THR A 87 18.56 0.03 -12.77
CA THR A 87 17.24 0.64 -12.87
C THR A 87 16.33 0.08 -11.81
N GLN A 88 15.74 0.96 -11.02
CA GLN A 88 14.82 0.59 -9.95
C GLN A 88 13.44 1.15 -10.22
N VAL A 89 12.44 0.53 -9.65
CA VAL A 89 11.06 0.99 -9.75
C VAL A 89 10.67 1.59 -8.42
N SER A 90 10.15 2.83 -8.46
CA SER A 90 9.67 3.45 -7.24
C SER A 90 8.33 2.83 -6.85
N ALA A 91 7.82 3.21 -5.67
CA ALA A 91 6.56 2.65 -5.19
C ALA A 91 5.45 2.93 -6.19
N LEU A 92 4.62 1.92 -6.42
CA LEU A 92 3.45 2.05 -7.26
C LEU A 92 2.34 2.68 -6.44
N GLU A 93 1.67 3.66 -7.02
CA GLU A 93 0.66 4.42 -6.30
C GLU A 93 -0.72 4.07 -6.80
N ILE A 94 -1.63 3.82 -5.87
CA ILE A 94 -3.02 3.59 -6.21
C ILE A 94 -3.89 4.58 -5.44
N SER A 95 -4.98 4.97 -6.08
CA SER A 95 -6.01 5.76 -5.43
C SER A 95 -7.00 4.77 -4.83
N ALA A 96 -7.04 4.67 -3.53
CA ALA A 96 -7.79 3.64 -2.85
C ALA A 96 -9.25 4.04 -2.69
N ASP A 97 -10.14 3.10 -2.96
CA ASP A 97 -11.57 3.30 -2.83
C ASP A 97 -12.14 2.60 -1.61
N MET A 98 -11.57 1.45 -1.26
CA MET A 98 -12.06 0.64 -0.17
C MET A 98 -10.92 0.06 0.63
N ILE A 99 -11.16 -0.13 1.92
CA ILE A 99 -10.21 -0.80 2.77
C ILE A 99 -10.99 -1.67 3.77
N GLN A 100 -10.44 -2.84 4.05
CA GLN A 100 -11.00 -3.77 5.01
C GLN A 100 -9.88 -4.32 5.85
N PHE A 101 -10.19 -4.62 7.13
CA PHE A 101 -9.25 -5.37 7.93
C PHE A 101 -9.30 -6.82 7.49
N ALA A 102 -8.12 -7.41 7.34
CA ALA A 102 -8.04 -8.83 7.09
C ALA A 102 -7.91 -9.55 8.43
N PRO A 103 -8.40 -10.78 8.53
CA PRO A 103 -8.38 -11.49 9.81
C PRO A 103 -7.01 -11.99 10.22
N GLY A 104 -6.05 -12.00 9.34
CA GLY A 104 -4.73 -12.53 9.65
C GLY A 104 -3.98 -11.70 10.65
N LYS A 105 -3.13 -12.36 11.42
CA LYS A 105 -2.23 -11.69 12.33
C LYS A 105 -0.81 -11.99 11.95
N LYS A 106 0.00 -10.96 11.93
CA LYS A 106 1.36 -11.11 11.49
C LYS A 106 2.17 -12.07 12.34
N ASP A 107 1.94 -12.04 13.63
CA ASP A 107 2.72 -12.86 14.53
C ASP A 107 2.35 -14.35 14.49
N GLU A 108 1.25 -14.69 13.87
CA GLU A 108 0.89 -16.08 13.69
C GLU A 108 1.50 -16.64 12.45
N GLY A 109 2.11 -15.80 11.82
CA GLY A 109 2.94 -16.18 10.78
C GLY A 109 2.35 -16.86 9.66
N GLN A 110 1.65 -17.02 9.78
CA GLN A 110 1.58 -17.53 8.94
C GLN A 110 1.53 -17.34 7.71
N GLN A 111 1.45 -17.20 7.78
CA GLN A 111 1.55 -16.87 6.85
C GLN A 111 1.96 -16.83 5.83
N GLU A 112 1.88 -17.10 5.81
CA GLU A 112 2.47 -16.83 4.89
C GLU A 112 2.39 -17.08 3.93
N GLN A 113 1.99 -17.09 3.83
CA GLN A 113 2.08 -17.05 2.80
C GLN A 113 2.44 -17.04 1.96
#